data_e6e3f901c1469da95e8acd47a8244e52
#
_entry.id   e6e3f901c1469da95e8acd47a8244e52
#
_cell.length_a   1.000
_cell.length_b   1.000
_cell.length_c   1.000
_cell.angle_alpha   90.00
_cell.angle_beta   90.00
_cell.angle_gamma   90.00
#
_symmetry.space_group_name_H-M   'P 1'
#
loop_
_entity.id
_entity.type
_entity.pdbx_description
1 polymer ?
#
loop_
_entity_poly.entity_id
_entity_poly.type
_entity_poly.pdbx_seq_one_letter_code
_entity_poly.pdbx_strand_id
1 'polypeptide(L)'
;MFCYQCQETAKNTGCTKQGVCGKDPTLAKELDNLVFECQELSTLNHQLRLHKQDDLQASRMITEALFTTITNSNSDKESVKTKIQYIRDKKHELKTRAHENNIPLHNLKLTFLPPILGQSSILTEQDQDIRSLKQLIIYGLKGV
;
A
#
# COMPACT_ATOMS: atom_id res chain seq x y z
N MET A 1 -9.33 -11.94 -12.48
CA MET A 1 -9.58 -10.64 -11.83
C MET A 1 -8.24 -9.94 -11.65
N PHE A 2 -8.18 -8.65 -11.88
CA PHE A 2 -6.92 -7.89 -11.82
C PHE A 2 -6.89 -6.81 -10.73
N CYS A 3 -8.03 -6.43 -10.14
CA CYS A 3 -8.11 -5.33 -9.18
C CYS A 3 -8.98 -5.70 -7.97
N TYR A 4 -8.44 -5.41 -6.78
CA TYR A 4 -9.09 -5.56 -5.48
C TYR A 4 -9.01 -4.29 -4.64
N GLN A 5 -8.92 -3.10 -5.27
CA GLN A 5 -8.72 -1.87 -4.52
C GLN A 5 -9.96 -1.39 -3.77
N CYS A 6 -11.17 -1.80 -4.20
CA CYS A 6 -12.43 -1.49 -3.54
C CYS A 6 -13.38 -2.70 -3.59
N GLN A 7 -14.51 -2.58 -2.91
CA GLN A 7 -15.56 -3.61 -2.89
C GLN A 7 -16.48 -3.59 -4.12
N GLU A 8 -16.39 -2.55 -4.96
CA GLU A 8 -17.19 -2.46 -6.18
C GLU A 8 -16.73 -3.48 -7.20
N THR A 9 -17.62 -4.39 -7.56
CA THR A 9 -17.32 -5.44 -8.52
C THR A 9 -18.45 -5.61 -9.52
N ALA A 10 -18.08 -5.77 -10.80
CA ALA A 10 -19.07 -6.10 -11.82
C ALA A 10 -19.58 -7.53 -11.58
N LYS A 11 -20.90 -7.70 -11.48
CA LYS A 11 -21.57 -9.00 -11.38
C LYS A 11 -21.05 -9.89 -10.24
N ASN A 12 -20.55 -9.31 -9.16
CA ASN A 12 -19.96 -10.02 -8.01
C ASN A 12 -18.75 -10.91 -8.35
N THR A 13 -18.12 -10.71 -9.51
CA THR A 13 -16.98 -11.52 -9.97
C THR A 13 -15.66 -10.78 -9.91
N GLY A 14 -15.66 -9.52 -9.47
CA GLY A 14 -14.50 -8.63 -9.49
C GLY A 14 -14.23 -8.04 -10.88
N CYS A 15 -13.22 -7.17 -10.94
CA CYS A 15 -12.83 -6.49 -12.16
C CYS A 15 -11.95 -7.41 -13.01
N THR A 16 -12.47 -7.90 -14.15
CA THR A 16 -11.78 -8.88 -15.00
C THR A 16 -11.22 -8.30 -16.30
N LYS A 17 -11.90 -7.30 -16.88
CA LYS A 17 -11.49 -6.62 -18.13
C LYS A 17 -11.16 -5.16 -17.88
N GLN A 18 -12.08 -4.46 -17.22
CA GLN A 18 -11.95 -3.06 -16.83
C GLN A 18 -12.59 -2.90 -15.45
N GLY A 19 -12.08 -1.99 -14.63
CA GLY A 19 -12.71 -1.63 -13.36
C GLY A 19 -14.06 -0.99 -13.59
N VAL A 20 -15.05 -1.26 -12.73
CA VAL A 20 -16.34 -0.54 -12.73
C VAL A 20 -16.12 0.98 -12.65
N CYS A 21 -15.06 1.38 -11.95
CA CYS A 21 -14.62 2.78 -11.82
C CYS A 21 -13.78 3.30 -13.01
N GLY A 22 -13.58 2.52 -14.06
CA GLY A 22 -12.76 2.90 -15.21
C GLY A 22 -11.26 2.60 -15.12
N LYS A 23 -10.76 2.11 -13.98
CA LYS A 23 -9.34 1.75 -13.84
C LYS A 23 -8.96 0.60 -14.77
N ASP A 24 -7.82 0.74 -15.45
CA ASP A 24 -7.23 -0.32 -16.24
C ASP A 24 -6.32 -1.22 -15.36
N PRO A 25 -5.91 -2.41 -15.87
CA PRO A 25 -5.03 -3.31 -15.12
C PRO A 25 -3.67 -2.71 -14.76
N THR A 26 -3.15 -1.79 -15.57
CA THR A 26 -1.85 -1.16 -15.32
C THR A 26 -1.94 -0.21 -14.14
N LEU A 27 -2.99 0.62 -14.10
CA LEU A 27 -3.24 1.51 -12.96
C LEU A 27 -3.52 0.71 -11.68
N ALA A 28 -4.28 -0.39 -11.77
CA ALA A 28 -4.53 -1.25 -10.62
C ALA A 28 -3.22 -1.81 -10.03
N LYS A 29 -2.26 -2.19 -10.88
CA LYS A 29 -0.93 -2.64 -10.45
C LYS A 29 -0.13 -1.54 -9.75
N GLU A 30 -0.17 -0.30 -10.26
CA GLU A 30 0.49 0.82 -9.58
C GLU A 30 -0.15 1.13 -8.22
N LEU A 31 -1.47 0.98 -8.09
CA LEU A 31 -2.14 1.11 -6.80
C LEU A 31 -1.78 -0.02 -5.82
N ASP A 32 -1.57 -1.24 -6.30
CA ASP A 32 -1.04 -2.33 -5.48
C ASP A 32 0.38 -2.01 -4.99
N ASN A 33 1.23 -1.46 -5.87
CA ASN A 33 2.57 -0.98 -5.50
C ASN A 33 2.48 0.12 -4.43
N LEU A 34 1.56 1.06 -4.58
CA LEU A 34 1.34 2.14 -3.61
C LEU A 34 0.97 1.59 -2.23
N VAL A 35 0.05 0.60 -2.17
CA VAL A 35 -0.32 -0.07 -0.91
C VAL A 35 0.89 -0.76 -0.28
N PHE A 36 1.71 -1.43 -1.09
CA PHE A 36 2.92 -2.09 -0.59
C PHE A 36 3.91 -1.08 0.01
N GLU A 37 4.17 0.03 -0.67
CA GLU A 37 5.04 1.09 -0.17
C GLU A 37 4.51 1.70 1.15
N CYS A 38 3.18 1.84 1.27
CA CYS A 38 2.53 2.26 2.53
C CYS A 38 2.78 1.26 3.67
N GLN A 39 2.74 -0.04 3.40
CA GLN A 39 3.01 -1.07 4.41
C GLN A 39 4.45 -0.99 4.92
N GLU A 40 5.43 -0.81 4.01
CA GLU A 40 6.83 -0.65 4.40
C GLU A 40 7.05 0.63 5.21
N LEU A 41 6.46 1.76 4.78
CA LEU A 41 6.55 3.02 5.52
C LEU A 41 5.90 2.91 6.89
N SER A 42 4.73 2.27 6.98
CA SER A 42 4.03 2.03 8.25
C SER A 42 4.86 1.20 9.22
N THR A 43 5.48 0.13 8.71
CA THR A 43 6.36 -0.74 9.49
C THR A 43 7.55 0.03 10.06
N LEU A 44 8.20 0.85 9.24
CA LEU A 44 9.31 1.68 9.64
C LEU A 44 8.89 2.73 10.69
N ASN A 45 7.80 3.43 10.44
CA ASN A 45 7.27 4.43 11.37
C ASN A 45 6.83 3.82 12.71
N HIS A 46 6.30 2.59 12.67
CA HIS A 46 5.98 1.84 13.89
C HIS A 46 7.22 1.52 14.72
N GLN A 47 8.32 1.08 14.10
CA GLN A 47 9.58 0.84 14.81
C GLN A 47 10.11 2.12 15.46
N LEU A 48 10.09 3.23 14.74
CA LEU A 48 10.46 4.54 15.28
C LEU A 48 9.56 4.94 16.47
N ARG A 49 8.26 4.64 16.41
CA ARG A 49 7.31 4.89 17.50
C ARG A 49 7.69 4.15 18.78
N LEU A 50 8.17 2.92 18.70
CA LEU A 50 8.63 2.17 19.88
C LEU A 50 9.77 2.88 20.61
N HIS A 51 10.50 3.75 19.90
CA HIS A 51 11.56 4.60 20.44
C HIS A 51 11.13 6.07 20.63
N LYS A 52 9.81 6.37 20.58
CA LYS A 52 9.24 7.73 20.70
C LYS A 52 9.75 8.70 19.62
N GLN A 53 10.04 8.18 18.44
CA GLN A 53 10.59 8.90 17.28
C GLN A 53 9.67 8.79 16.04
N ASP A 54 8.39 8.50 16.25
CA ASP A 54 7.43 8.37 15.16
C ASP A 54 7.25 9.69 14.40
N ASP A 55 6.82 9.56 13.16
CA ASP A 55 6.67 10.66 12.23
C ASP A 55 5.19 10.81 11.84
N LEU A 56 4.60 11.93 12.27
CA LEU A 56 3.20 12.21 11.99
C LEU A 56 2.95 12.46 10.50
N GLN A 57 3.94 13.04 9.79
CA GLN A 57 3.84 13.25 8.35
C GLN A 57 3.77 11.92 7.62
N ALA A 58 4.60 10.93 8.01
CA ALA A 58 4.54 9.58 7.45
C ALA A 58 3.15 8.95 7.65
N SER A 59 2.56 9.12 8.84
CA SER A 59 1.20 8.62 9.12
C SER A 59 0.15 9.25 8.20
N ARG A 60 0.21 10.57 8.00
CA ARG A 60 -0.68 11.28 7.06
C ARG A 60 -0.50 10.83 5.62
N MET A 61 0.75 10.67 5.17
CA MET A 61 1.06 10.19 3.82
C MET A 61 0.46 8.81 3.56
N ILE A 62 0.50 7.90 4.55
CA ILE A 62 -0.10 6.57 4.46
C ILE A 62 -1.62 6.68 4.29
N THR A 63 -2.30 7.48 5.13
CA THR A 63 -3.76 7.68 5.06
C THR A 63 -4.17 8.24 3.70
N GLU A 64 -3.50 9.29 3.23
CA GLU A 64 -3.78 9.91 1.94
C GLU A 64 -3.54 8.95 0.76
N ALA A 65 -2.48 8.14 0.83
CA ALA A 65 -2.16 7.17 -0.20
C ALA A 65 -3.21 6.04 -0.25
N LEU A 66 -3.61 5.50 0.90
CA LEU A 66 -4.66 4.50 0.97
C LEU A 66 -5.99 5.05 0.43
N PHE A 67 -6.37 6.27 0.81
CA PHE A 67 -7.56 6.93 0.28
C PHE A 67 -7.51 7.13 -1.23
N THR A 68 -6.34 7.45 -1.79
CA THR A 68 -6.15 7.59 -3.24
C THR A 68 -6.52 6.31 -4.00
N THR A 69 -6.37 5.13 -3.41
CA THR A 69 -6.65 3.86 -4.08
C THR A 69 -8.14 3.60 -4.32
N ILE A 70 -9.01 4.23 -3.54
CA ILE A 70 -10.48 4.07 -3.63
C ILE A 70 -11.17 5.26 -4.29
N THR A 71 -10.51 6.42 -4.40
CA THR A 71 -11.08 7.59 -5.05
C THR A 71 -10.92 7.51 -6.57
N ASN A 72 -12.01 7.75 -7.29
CA ASN A 72 -12.02 7.67 -8.75
C ASN A 72 -11.46 8.94 -9.43
N SER A 73 -11.27 10.02 -8.67
CA SER A 73 -10.76 11.30 -9.19
C SER A 73 -9.28 11.29 -9.56
N ASN A 74 -8.55 10.27 -9.17
CA ASN A 74 -7.10 10.15 -9.37
C ASN A 74 -6.74 8.95 -10.26
N SER A 75 -7.37 8.86 -11.44
CA SER A 75 -7.07 7.81 -12.44
C SER A 75 -5.77 8.09 -13.22
N ASP A 76 -5.03 9.13 -12.85
CA ASP A 76 -3.75 9.48 -13.49
C ASP A 76 -2.60 8.64 -12.93
N LYS A 77 -2.01 7.84 -13.82
CA LYS A 77 -0.86 6.98 -13.50
C LYS A 77 0.36 7.75 -13.00
N GLU A 78 0.60 8.93 -13.55
CA GLU A 78 1.77 9.74 -13.17
C GLU A 78 1.59 10.32 -11.76
N SER A 79 0.37 10.70 -11.38
CA SER A 79 0.05 11.10 -10.01
C SER A 79 0.30 9.97 -9.00
N VAL A 80 -0.09 8.74 -9.35
CA VAL A 80 0.17 7.55 -8.48
C VAL A 80 1.66 7.27 -8.36
N LYS A 81 2.42 7.30 -9.46
CA LYS A 81 3.88 7.12 -9.44
C LYS A 81 4.58 8.19 -8.61
N THR A 82 4.13 9.44 -8.72
CA THR A 82 4.65 10.54 -7.91
C THR A 82 4.41 10.28 -6.41
N LYS A 83 3.24 9.81 -6.02
CA LYS A 83 2.96 9.43 -4.63
C LYS A 83 3.84 8.28 -4.16
N ILE A 84 4.05 7.26 -4.99
CA ILE A 84 4.97 6.16 -4.69
C ILE A 84 6.38 6.70 -4.43
N GLN A 85 6.86 7.63 -5.26
CA GLN A 85 8.18 8.22 -5.09
C GLN A 85 8.28 9.00 -3.77
N TYR A 86 7.28 9.81 -3.42
CA TYR A 86 7.27 10.54 -2.14
C TYR A 86 7.32 9.60 -0.93
N ILE A 87 6.63 8.46 -0.99
CA ILE A 87 6.68 7.47 0.08
C ILE A 87 8.08 6.85 0.16
N ARG A 88 8.72 6.56 -0.98
CA ARG A 88 10.09 6.04 -1.02
C ARG A 88 11.11 7.02 -0.45
N ASP A 89 10.98 8.29 -0.80
CA ASP A 89 11.84 9.35 -0.28
C ASP A 89 11.67 9.49 1.25
N LYS A 90 10.42 9.43 1.74
CA LYS A 90 10.13 9.45 3.17
C LYS A 90 10.69 8.23 3.89
N LYS A 91 10.61 7.03 3.31
CA LYS A 91 11.25 5.83 3.87
C LYS A 91 12.77 6.01 3.98
N HIS A 92 13.40 6.60 2.97
CA HIS A 92 14.84 6.87 3.01
C HIS A 92 15.20 7.84 4.14
N GLU A 93 14.48 8.96 4.25
CA GLU A 93 14.62 9.92 5.34
C GLU A 93 14.51 9.26 6.72
N LEU A 94 13.47 8.46 6.93
CA LEU A 94 13.24 7.79 8.23
C LEU A 94 14.31 6.74 8.54
N LYS A 95 14.84 6.03 7.54
CA LYS A 95 15.97 5.09 7.73
C LYS A 95 17.24 5.83 8.14
N THR A 96 17.55 6.95 7.50
CA THR A 96 18.69 7.81 7.86
C THR A 96 18.54 8.31 9.30
N ARG A 97 17.38 8.83 9.66
CA ARG A 97 17.07 9.30 11.02
C ARG A 97 17.21 8.18 12.06
N ALA A 98 16.76 6.97 11.74
CA ALA A 98 16.91 5.81 12.62
C ALA A 98 18.39 5.48 12.86
N HIS A 99 19.21 5.49 11.78
CA HIS A 99 20.63 5.24 11.86
C HIS A 99 21.35 6.31 12.71
N GLU A 100 21.07 7.59 12.48
CA GLU A 100 21.65 8.71 13.25
C GLU A 100 21.33 8.65 14.75
N ASN A 101 20.15 8.12 15.10
CA ASN A 101 19.70 7.97 16.49
C ASN A 101 20.01 6.58 17.07
N ASN A 102 20.79 5.74 16.39
CA ASN A 102 21.13 4.38 16.79
C ASN A 102 19.89 3.51 17.10
N ILE A 103 18.80 3.70 16.37
CA ILE A 103 17.58 2.91 16.50
C ILE A 103 17.73 1.63 15.66
N PRO A 104 17.70 0.45 16.29
CA PRO A 104 17.82 -0.80 15.56
C PRO A 104 16.56 -1.02 14.70
N LEU A 105 16.73 -1.02 13.38
CA LEU A 105 15.69 -1.41 12.46
C LEU A 105 15.72 -2.93 12.29
N HIS A 106 14.77 -3.60 12.90
CA HIS A 106 14.60 -5.03 12.65
C HIS A 106 13.98 -5.23 11.27
N ASN A 107 14.51 -6.16 10.50
CA ASN A 107 13.86 -6.66 9.29
C ASN A 107 12.56 -7.35 9.71
N LEU A 108 11.50 -6.57 9.93
CA LEU A 108 10.17 -7.12 9.98
C LEU A 108 9.94 -7.79 8.63
N LYS A 109 9.95 -9.11 8.62
CA LYS A 109 9.40 -9.85 7.49
C LYS A 109 7.96 -9.39 7.39
N LEU A 110 7.71 -8.48 6.43
CA LEU A 110 6.35 -8.17 6.05
C LEU A 110 5.70 -9.52 5.76
N THR A 111 4.65 -9.85 6.47
CA THR A 111 3.86 -11.07 6.25
C THR A 111 3.16 -11.07 4.90
N PHE A 112 3.28 -9.97 4.18
CA PHE A 112 2.96 -9.86 2.77
C PHE A 112 4.21 -10.26 1.98
N LEU A 113 4.03 -11.18 1.06
CA LEU A 113 5.10 -11.58 0.15
C LEU A 113 5.78 -10.33 -0.42
N PRO A 114 7.12 -10.24 -0.37
CA PRO A 114 7.82 -9.16 -1.05
C PRO A 114 7.37 -9.17 -2.51
N PRO A 115 7.31 -8.01 -3.16
CA PRO A 115 7.01 -7.98 -4.58
C PRO A 115 8.09 -8.78 -5.30
N ILE A 116 7.75 -9.97 -5.75
CA ILE A 116 8.53 -10.63 -6.77
C ILE A 116 8.41 -9.72 -7.98
N LEU A 117 9.49 -8.97 -8.27
CA LEU A 117 9.65 -8.07 -9.42
C LEU A 117 8.32 -7.72 -10.13
N GLY A 118 7.61 -6.73 -9.57
CA GLY A 118 6.39 -6.22 -10.19
C GLY A 118 5.08 -6.93 -9.81
N GLN A 119 5.04 -7.77 -8.79
CA GLN A 119 3.82 -8.41 -8.28
C GLN A 119 3.61 -8.11 -6.79
N SER A 120 3.32 -6.87 -6.46
CA SER A 120 2.95 -6.45 -5.10
C SER A 120 1.44 -6.56 -4.86
N SER A 121 0.77 -7.45 -5.56
CA SER A 121 -0.68 -7.61 -5.44
C SER A 121 -1.04 -8.66 -4.39
N ILE A 122 -2.09 -8.39 -3.63
CA ILE A 122 -2.74 -9.38 -2.76
C ILE A 122 -3.21 -10.62 -3.52
N LEU A 123 -3.36 -10.52 -4.85
CA LEU A 123 -3.71 -11.61 -5.74
C LEU A 123 -2.65 -12.73 -5.79
N THR A 124 -1.44 -12.45 -5.33
CA THR A 124 -0.36 -13.47 -5.24
C THR A 124 -0.52 -14.39 -4.04
N GLU A 125 -1.36 -14.04 -3.06
CA GLU A 125 -1.68 -14.92 -1.94
C GLU A 125 -2.48 -16.13 -2.42
N GLN A 126 -1.93 -17.32 -2.22
CA GLN A 126 -2.50 -18.57 -2.72
C GLN A 126 -3.67 -19.04 -1.84
N ASP A 127 -3.58 -18.84 -0.54
CA ASP A 127 -4.64 -19.18 0.39
C ASP A 127 -5.78 -18.17 0.27
N GLN A 128 -6.96 -18.66 -0.11
CA GLN A 128 -8.14 -17.83 -0.36
C GLN A 128 -8.67 -17.16 0.91
N ASP A 129 -8.62 -17.83 2.03
CA ASP A 129 -9.12 -17.30 3.30
C ASP A 129 -8.17 -16.22 3.83
N ILE A 130 -6.87 -16.49 3.80
CA ILE A 130 -5.83 -15.50 4.16
C ILE A 130 -5.93 -14.28 3.25
N ARG A 131 -6.10 -14.46 1.93
CA ARG A 131 -6.29 -13.37 0.99
C ARG A 131 -7.50 -12.52 1.34
N SER A 132 -8.64 -13.15 1.64
CA SER A 132 -9.87 -12.46 1.98
C SER A 132 -9.75 -11.67 3.28
N LEU A 133 -9.12 -12.24 4.32
CA LEU A 133 -8.86 -11.56 5.58
C LEU A 133 -7.92 -10.36 5.42
N LYS A 134 -6.85 -10.50 4.65
CA LYS A 134 -5.93 -9.40 4.32
C LYS A 134 -6.66 -8.26 3.61
N GLN A 135 -7.56 -8.57 2.67
CA GLN A 135 -8.37 -7.57 1.99
C GLN A 135 -9.30 -6.82 2.93
N LEU A 136 -9.97 -7.56 3.83
CA LEU A 136 -10.88 -6.96 4.80
C LEU A 136 -10.17 -5.94 5.70
N ILE A 137 -8.95 -6.27 6.14
CA ILE A 137 -8.11 -5.35 6.92
C ILE A 137 -7.77 -4.10 6.11
N ILE A 138 -7.29 -4.28 4.87
CA ILE A 138 -6.93 -3.16 4.00
C ILE A 138 -8.13 -2.26 3.71
N TYR A 139 -9.31 -2.83 3.43
CA TYR A 139 -10.52 -2.04 3.20
C TYR A 139 -10.93 -1.22 4.43
N GLY A 140 -10.84 -1.82 5.62
CA GLY A 140 -11.06 -1.10 6.87
C GLY A 140 -10.13 0.11 7.02
N LEU A 141 -8.83 -0.08 6.75
CA LEU A 141 -7.83 1.00 6.82
C LEU A 141 -8.04 2.11 5.78
N LYS A 142 -8.66 1.82 4.63
CA LYS A 142 -8.97 2.83 3.60
C LYS A 142 -10.16 3.71 3.96
N GLY A 143 -11.00 3.28 4.89
CA GLY A 143 -12.20 3.98 5.34
C GLY A 143 -12.02 4.83 6.60
N VAL A 144 -10.80 4.88 7.15
CA VAL A 144 -10.48 5.62 8.39
C VAL A 144 -10.15 7.07 8.09
#